data_e05fc09420ab4b65306dc78d8d30bb88
#
_entry.id   e05fc09420ab4b65306dc78d8d30bb88
#
_cell.length_a   1.000
_cell.length_b   1.000
_cell.length_c   1.000
_cell.angle_alpha   90.00
_cell.angle_beta   90.00
_cell.angle_gamma   90.00
#
_symmetry.space_group_name_H-M   'P 1'
#
loop_
_entity.id
_entity.type
_entity.pdbx_description
1 polymer ?
#
loop_
_entity_poly.entity_id
_entity_poly.type
_entity_poly.pdbx_seq_one_letter_code
_entity_poly.pdbx_strand_id
1 'polypeptide(L)'
;MYLQKKVFIPLTLLYKQQYFILLILTDGVITDMADTREAIVHASHLPMSVIIVGVGNADFSDMQMLDGDDGILRSPKGEPVLRDIVQFVPFRNFKHASPAALAKSVLAEVPNQVVDYYNGKGIKPKCLSDYESSRTLAP
;
A
#
# COMPACT_ATOMS: atom_id res chain seq x y z
N MET A 1 -5.18 -2.15 19.78
CA MET A 1 -6.14 -1.57 18.83
C MET A 1 -6.59 -2.68 17.89
N TYR A 2 -7.82 -3.19 18.08
CA TYR A 2 -8.35 -4.28 17.26
C TYR A 2 -8.66 -3.76 15.85
N LEU A 3 -7.79 -3.98 14.89
CA LEU A 3 -8.10 -3.83 13.46
C LEU A 3 -8.75 -5.12 12.92
N GLN A 4 -9.78 -5.63 13.61
CA GLN A 4 -10.69 -6.59 13.00
C GLN A 4 -11.78 -5.85 12.22
N LYS A 5 -11.39 -5.18 11.14
CA LYS A 5 -12.35 -4.91 10.07
C LYS A 5 -11.91 -5.74 8.87
N LYS A 6 -12.60 -6.88 8.66
CA LYS A 6 -12.62 -7.54 7.36
C LYS A 6 -12.91 -6.46 6.33
N VAL A 7 -11.92 -6.06 5.54
CA VAL A 7 -12.14 -5.19 4.39
C VAL A 7 -12.94 -6.04 3.40
N PHE A 8 -14.25 -5.93 3.48
CA PHE A 8 -15.15 -6.54 2.50
C PHE A 8 -15.10 -5.66 1.26
N ILE A 9 -14.26 -6.04 0.30
CA ILE A 9 -14.25 -5.39 -1.01
C ILE A 9 -15.43 -5.98 -1.78
N PRO A 10 -16.49 -5.20 -2.10
CA PRO A 10 -17.61 -5.68 -2.88
C PRO A 10 -17.13 -6.19 -4.25
N LEU A 11 -17.69 -7.29 -4.72
CA LEU A 11 -17.36 -7.88 -6.03
C LEU A 11 -17.50 -6.88 -7.19
N THR A 12 -18.35 -5.87 -7.03
CA THR A 12 -18.54 -4.76 -7.97
C THR A 12 -17.32 -3.86 -8.13
N LEU A 13 -16.40 -3.85 -7.17
CA LEU A 13 -15.13 -3.10 -7.26
C LEU A 13 -14.07 -3.79 -8.14
N LEU A 14 -14.21 -5.10 -8.36
CA LEU A 14 -13.32 -5.84 -9.28
C LEU A 14 -13.53 -5.43 -10.75
N TYR A 15 -14.68 -4.88 -11.12
CA TYR A 15 -14.97 -4.40 -12.49
C TYR A 15 -14.57 -2.95 -12.73
N LYS A 16 -14.33 -2.16 -11.67
CA LYS A 16 -13.74 -0.84 -11.79
C LYS A 16 -12.25 -0.97 -11.51
N GLN A 17 -11.42 -0.57 -12.44
CA GLN A 17 -9.97 -0.49 -12.28
C GLN A 17 -9.64 0.58 -11.23
N GLN A 18 -9.90 0.29 -9.95
CA GLN A 18 -9.63 1.16 -8.82
C GLN A 18 -8.45 0.62 -8.04
N TYR A 19 -7.55 1.49 -7.67
CA TYR A 19 -6.44 1.21 -6.78
C TYR A 19 -6.62 2.00 -5.49
N PHE A 20 -6.35 1.39 -4.35
CA PHE A 20 -6.56 1.98 -3.04
C PHE A 20 -5.23 2.29 -2.38
N ILE A 21 -5.17 3.40 -1.68
CA ILE A 21 -4.04 3.76 -0.82
C ILE A 21 -4.58 3.90 0.59
N LEU A 22 -4.10 3.03 1.49
CA LEU A 22 -4.39 3.09 2.91
C LEU A 22 -3.29 3.86 3.61
N LEU A 23 -3.63 5.01 4.21
CA LEU A 23 -2.71 5.77 5.05
C LEU A 23 -2.99 5.46 6.53
N ILE A 24 -1.95 5.03 7.24
CA ILE A 24 -1.97 4.76 8.68
C ILE A 24 -1.04 5.76 9.37
N LEU A 25 -1.57 6.53 10.31
CA LEU A 25 -0.79 7.34 11.23
C LEU A 25 -0.73 6.63 12.58
N THR A 26 0.47 6.42 13.11
CA THR A 26 0.66 5.69 14.36
C THR A 26 1.79 6.29 15.19
N ASP A 27 1.63 6.27 16.50
CA ASP A 27 2.60 6.77 17.49
C ASP A 27 3.17 5.67 18.39
N GLY A 28 2.84 4.41 18.09
CA GLY A 28 3.16 3.28 18.94
C GLY A 28 3.83 2.11 18.23
N VAL A 29 4.05 1.05 18.99
CA VAL A 29 4.58 -0.23 18.50
C VAL A 29 3.45 -1.14 18.04
N ILE A 30 3.78 -2.13 17.19
CA ILE A 30 2.85 -3.17 16.78
C ILE A 30 2.79 -4.23 17.90
N THR A 31 1.59 -4.47 18.42
CA THR A 31 1.36 -5.47 19.48
C THR A 31 0.90 -6.83 18.95
N ASP A 32 0.47 -6.87 17.70
CA ASP A 32 -0.10 -8.03 17.00
C ASP A 32 0.63 -8.29 15.67
N MET A 33 1.97 -8.34 15.72
CA MET A 33 2.84 -8.47 14.55
C MET A 33 2.47 -9.68 13.68
N ALA A 34 2.11 -10.81 14.26
CA ALA A 34 1.74 -12.02 13.54
C ALA A 34 0.50 -11.78 12.67
N ASP A 35 -0.55 -11.20 13.25
CA ASP A 35 -1.80 -10.89 12.54
C ASP A 35 -1.59 -9.78 11.50
N THR A 36 -0.74 -8.80 11.82
CA THR A 36 -0.36 -7.73 10.90
C THR A 36 0.34 -8.28 9.65
N ARG A 37 1.31 -9.17 9.83
CA ARG A 37 2.01 -9.80 8.71
C ARG A 37 1.06 -10.66 7.86
N GLU A 38 0.16 -11.42 8.46
CA GLU A 38 -0.84 -12.20 7.74
C GLU A 38 -1.78 -11.28 6.94
N ALA A 39 -2.22 -10.17 7.53
CA ALA A 39 -3.05 -9.18 6.85
C ALA A 39 -2.35 -8.54 5.65
N ILE A 40 -1.05 -8.21 5.76
CA ILE A 40 -0.27 -7.64 4.66
C ILE A 40 -0.08 -8.67 3.53
N VAL A 41 0.21 -9.93 3.87
CA VAL A 41 0.32 -11.01 2.87
C VAL A 41 -0.99 -11.14 2.08
N HIS A 42 -2.15 -11.15 2.75
CA HIS A 42 -3.45 -11.17 2.08
C HIS A 42 -3.68 -9.91 1.24
N ALA A 43 -3.37 -8.73 1.78
CA ALA A 43 -3.56 -7.47 1.09
C ALA A 43 -2.66 -7.32 -0.15
N SER A 44 -1.52 -8.02 -0.21
CA SER A 44 -0.62 -8.00 -1.36
C SER A 44 -1.24 -8.54 -2.65
N HIS A 45 -2.35 -9.28 -2.55
CA HIS A 45 -3.15 -9.76 -3.68
C HIS A 45 -4.19 -8.73 -4.18
N LEU A 46 -4.40 -7.65 -3.44
CA LEU A 46 -5.42 -6.63 -3.70
C LEU A 46 -4.83 -5.41 -4.42
N PRO A 47 -5.67 -4.62 -5.12
CA PRO A 47 -5.24 -3.37 -5.78
C PRO A 47 -5.04 -2.27 -4.74
N MET A 48 -4.01 -2.40 -3.91
CA MET A 48 -3.77 -1.43 -2.84
C MET A 48 -2.31 -1.30 -2.47
N SER A 49 -2.00 -0.13 -1.91
CA SER A 49 -0.77 0.18 -1.18
C SER A 49 -1.11 0.59 0.26
N VAL A 50 -0.18 0.36 1.17
CA VAL A 50 -0.29 0.75 2.57
C VAL A 50 0.86 1.70 2.90
N ILE A 51 0.53 2.92 3.31
CA ILE A 51 1.50 3.90 3.77
C ILE A 51 1.38 4.00 5.29
N ILE A 52 2.49 3.78 5.99
CA ILE A 52 2.56 3.91 7.44
C ILE A 52 3.45 5.09 7.78
N VAL A 53 2.91 6.06 8.50
CA VAL A 53 3.68 7.21 9.00
C VAL A 53 3.77 7.10 10.52
N GLY A 54 4.98 6.91 11.02
CA GLY A 54 5.28 6.87 12.44
C GLY A 54 5.48 8.28 12.98
N VAL A 55 4.62 8.72 13.91
CA VAL A 55 4.71 10.02 14.57
C VAL A 55 5.28 9.86 15.99
N GLY A 56 6.02 10.87 16.45
CA GLY A 56 6.64 10.82 17.79
C GLY A 56 8.00 10.09 17.79
N ASN A 57 8.39 9.62 18.99
CA ASN A 57 9.73 9.10 19.27
C ASN A 57 9.75 7.61 19.64
N ALA A 58 8.69 6.85 19.33
CA ALA A 58 8.64 5.43 19.58
C ALA A 58 9.72 4.65 18.79
N ASP A 59 9.96 3.42 19.20
CA ASP A 59 10.73 2.48 18.41
C ASP A 59 9.84 1.94 17.28
N PHE A 60 10.25 2.22 16.03
CA PHE A 60 9.53 1.81 14.82
C PHE A 60 10.24 0.67 14.08
N SER A 61 11.14 -0.06 14.73
CA SER A 61 11.86 -1.18 14.11
C SER A 61 10.93 -2.23 13.53
N ASP A 62 9.84 -2.56 14.23
CA ASP A 62 8.82 -3.49 13.74
C ASP A 62 8.15 -3.01 12.46
N MET A 63 7.90 -1.70 12.33
CA MET A 63 7.28 -1.12 11.13
C MET A 63 8.24 -1.08 9.96
N GLN A 64 9.54 -0.84 10.22
CA GLN A 64 10.59 -0.95 9.20
C GLN A 64 10.68 -2.36 8.64
N MET A 65 10.51 -3.40 9.48
CA MET A 65 10.45 -4.78 9.03
C MET A 65 9.26 -5.07 8.09
N LEU A 66 8.16 -4.34 8.21
CA LEU A 66 7.00 -4.48 7.32
C LEU A 66 7.21 -3.84 5.96
N ASP A 67 8.12 -2.87 5.85
CA ASP A 67 8.45 -2.13 4.63
C ASP A 67 9.15 -3.01 3.56
N GLY A 68 9.63 -4.18 3.96
CA GLY A 68 10.17 -5.18 3.03
C GLY A 68 11.57 -4.90 2.51
N ASP A 69 12.20 -3.78 2.87
CA ASP A 69 13.55 -3.40 2.41
C ASP A 69 14.63 -4.44 2.75
N ASP A 70 14.45 -5.16 3.88
CA ASP A 70 15.40 -6.15 4.37
C ASP A 70 15.13 -7.58 3.87
N GLY A 71 14.12 -7.80 3.03
CA GLY A 71 13.76 -9.11 2.48
C GLY A 71 12.28 -9.33 2.24
N ILE A 72 11.93 -10.55 1.81
CA ILE A 72 10.53 -10.90 1.50
C ILE A 72 9.76 -11.10 2.80
N LEU A 73 8.76 -10.24 3.03
CA LEU A 73 7.82 -10.39 4.14
C LEU A 73 7.03 -11.71 3.99
N ARG A 74 6.91 -12.43 5.11
CA ARG A 74 6.16 -13.70 5.16
C ARG A 74 5.15 -13.68 6.29
N SER A 75 4.02 -14.35 6.06
CA SER A 75 3.04 -14.64 7.11
C SER A 75 3.64 -15.54 8.21
N PRO A 76 2.97 -15.67 9.36
CA PRO A 76 3.36 -16.65 10.38
C PRO A 76 3.40 -18.09 9.87
N LYS A 77 2.63 -18.40 8.83
CA LYS A 77 2.59 -19.71 8.15
C LYS A 77 3.68 -19.88 7.10
N GLY A 78 4.53 -18.86 6.86
CA GLY A 78 5.60 -18.88 5.89
C GLY A 78 5.22 -18.45 4.48
N GLU A 79 3.97 -18.06 4.23
CA GLU A 79 3.52 -17.57 2.93
C GLU A 79 4.16 -16.22 2.62
N PRO A 80 4.82 -16.04 1.47
CA PRO A 80 5.42 -14.76 1.10
C PRO A 80 4.36 -13.78 0.62
N VAL A 81 4.63 -12.47 0.74
CA VAL A 81 3.87 -11.45 0.02
C VAL A 81 3.97 -11.70 -1.49
N LEU A 82 2.88 -11.46 -2.21
CA LEU A 82 2.86 -11.55 -3.68
C LEU A 82 3.66 -10.42 -4.33
N ARG A 83 3.58 -9.23 -3.73
CA ARG A 83 4.29 -8.01 -4.14
C ARG A 83 4.48 -7.12 -2.91
N ASP A 84 5.45 -6.24 -2.96
CA ASP A 84 5.57 -5.20 -1.96
C ASP A 84 4.41 -4.19 -2.06
N ILE A 85 3.79 -3.86 -0.92
CA ILE A 85 2.67 -2.93 -0.82
C ILE A 85 2.82 -1.92 0.31
N VAL A 86 3.86 -2.04 1.13
CA VAL A 86 4.03 -1.22 2.34
C VAL A 86 5.13 -0.20 2.11
N GLN A 87 4.87 1.04 2.48
CA GLN A 87 5.87 2.11 2.63
C GLN A 87 5.81 2.62 4.06
N PHE A 88 6.91 2.56 4.79
CA PHE A 88 7.03 3.14 6.12
C PHE A 88 7.87 4.41 6.11
N VAL A 89 7.39 5.47 6.76
CA VAL A 89 8.09 6.75 6.88
C VAL A 89 8.03 7.25 8.32
N PRO A 90 9.17 7.37 9.02
CA PRO A 90 9.21 8.01 10.34
C PRO A 90 9.15 9.52 10.18
N PHE A 91 8.06 10.14 10.63
CA PHE A 91 7.83 11.59 10.52
C PHE A 91 8.95 12.43 11.17
N ARG A 92 9.58 11.91 12.22
CA ARG A 92 10.69 12.59 12.90
C ARG A 92 11.85 12.98 11.96
N ASN A 93 12.06 12.22 10.88
CA ASN A 93 13.10 12.51 9.90
C ASN A 93 12.75 13.73 9.01
N PHE A 94 11.49 14.19 9.06
CA PHE A 94 10.97 15.26 8.22
C PHE A 94 10.55 16.51 9.00
N LYS A 95 10.86 16.58 10.32
CA LYS A 95 10.48 17.72 11.18
C LYS A 95 10.93 19.09 10.64
N HIS A 96 12.04 19.13 9.92
CA HIS A 96 12.63 20.34 9.35
C HIS A 96 12.62 20.34 7.82
N ALA A 97 11.95 19.37 7.21
CA ALA A 97 11.81 19.26 5.76
C ALA A 97 10.55 19.99 5.28
N SER A 98 10.52 20.30 3.98
CA SER A 98 9.31 20.84 3.36
C SER A 98 8.20 19.79 3.29
N PRO A 99 6.90 20.21 3.29
CA PRO A 99 5.79 19.28 3.06
C PRO A 99 5.94 18.47 1.75
N ALA A 100 6.53 19.08 0.72
CA ALA A 100 6.80 18.41 -0.55
C ALA A 100 7.83 17.28 -0.42
N ALA A 101 8.85 17.43 0.42
CA ALA A 101 9.85 16.39 0.69
C ALA A 101 9.22 15.19 1.41
N LEU A 102 8.35 15.45 2.39
CA LEU A 102 7.57 14.40 3.05
C LEU A 102 6.68 13.67 2.05
N ALA A 103 5.88 14.41 1.26
CA ALA A 103 4.99 13.83 0.26
C ALA A 103 5.76 12.96 -0.75
N LYS A 104 6.92 13.42 -1.22
CA LYS A 104 7.78 12.65 -2.12
C LYS A 104 8.23 11.33 -1.49
N SER A 105 8.61 11.34 -0.22
CA SER A 105 9.03 10.12 0.48
C SER A 105 7.86 9.15 0.69
N VAL A 106 6.71 9.65 1.17
CA VAL A 106 5.52 8.82 1.46
C VAL A 106 4.95 8.16 0.21
N LEU A 107 5.11 8.81 -0.95
CA LEU A 107 4.55 8.33 -2.23
C LEU A 107 5.59 7.66 -3.13
N ALA A 108 6.83 7.49 -2.65
CA ALA A 108 7.96 7.07 -3.49
C ALA A 108 7.70 5.74 -4.21
N GLU A 109 7.11 4.76 -3.55
CA GLU A 109 6.91 3.40 -4.06
C GLU A 109 5.57 3.18 -4.73
N VAL A 110 4.57 4.01 -4.41
CA VAL A 110 3.18 3.82 -4.89
C VAL A 110 3.10 3.66 -6.42
N PRO A 111 3.79 4.46 -7.26
CA PRO A 111 3.71 4.28 -8.72
C PRO A 111 4.17 2.90 -9.19
N ASN A 112 5.27 2.39 -8.63
CA ASN A 112 5.78 1.06 -8.97
C ASN A 112 4.82 -0.03 -8.48
N GLN A 113 4.30 0.09 -7.26
CA GLN A 113 3.35 -0.85 -6.68
C GLN A 113 2.05 -0.94 -7.50
N VAL A 114 1.58 0.19 -8.06
CA VAL A 114 0.42 0.22 -8.98
C VAL A 114 0.74 -0.53 -10.27
N VAL A 115 1.89 -0.24 -10.88
CA VAL A 115 2.31 -0.89 -12.13
C VAL A 115 2.47 -2.40 -11.94
N ASP A 116 3.11 -2.83 -10.85
CA ASP A 116 3.32 -4.24 -10.53
C ASP A 116 1.99 -4.99 -10.36
N TYR A 117 1.02 -4.37 -9.68
CA TYR A 117 -0.30 -4.97 -9.53
C TYR A 117 -0.98 -5.21 -10.88
N TYR A 118 -1.08 -4.19 -11.73
CA TYR A 118 -1.79 -4.31 -13.00
C TYR A 118 -1.04 -5.19 -13.99
N ASN A 119 0.29 -5.15 -14.02
CA ASN A 119 1.11 -6.06 -14.83
C ASN A 119 0.92 -7.52 -14.39
N GLY A 120 0.89 -7.78 -13.08
CA GLY A 120 0.62 -9.12 -12.55
C GLY A 120 -0.77 -9.65 -12.89
N LYS A 121 -1.73 -8.77 -13.18
CA LYS A 121 -3.09 -9.12 -13.67
C LYS A 121 -3.20 -9.16 -15.18
N GLY A 122 -2.12 -8.86 -15.92
CA GLY A 122 -2.15 -8.78 -17.38
C GLY A 122 -2.97 -7.61 -17.94
N ILE A 123 -3.23 -6.58 -17.10
CA ILE A 123 -4.02 -5.41 -17.47
C ILE A 123 -3.07 -4.33 -17.99
N LYS A 124 -3.21 -3.97 -19.26
CA LYS A 124 -2.42 -2.91 -19.89
C LYS A 124 -3.01 -1.52 -19.61
N PRO A 125 -2.16 -0.46 -19.53
CA PRO A 125 -2.65 0.90 -19.47
C PRO A 125 -3.54 1.21 -20.67
N LYS A 126 -4.64 1.94 -20.44
CA LYS A 126 -5.47 2.46 -21.55
C LYS A 126 -4.72 3.61 -22.21
N CYS A 127 -4.65 3.57 -23.52
CA CYS A 127 -4.10 4.69 -24.30
C CYS A 127 -5.05 5.90 -24.25
N LEU A 128 -4.52 7.12 -24.26
CA LEU A 128 -5.36 8.35 -24.30
C LEU A 128 -6.31 8.36 -25.49
N SER A 129 -5.91 7.77 -26.63
CA SER A 129 -6.75 7.58 -27.82
C SER A 129 -8.02 6.77 -27.56
N ASP A 130 -7.99 5.83 -26.62
CA ASP A 130 -9.15 4.99 -26.28
C ASP A 130 -10.18 5.78 -25.46
N TYR A 131 -9.74 6.85 -24.77
CA TYR A 131 -10.61 7.71 -23.97
C TYR A 131 -11.37 8.73 -24.85
N GLU A 132 -10.77 9.21 -25.92
CA GLU A 132 -11.41 10.11 -26.88
C GLU A 132 -12.47 9.39 -27.72
N SER A 133 -12.21 8.15 -28.13
CA SER A 133 -13.15 7.33 -28.88
C SER A 133 -14.42 6.97 -28.09
N SER A 134 -14.35 6.87 -26.76
CA SER A 134 -15.51 6.57 -25.92
C SER A 134 -16.38 7.81 -25.62
N ARG A 135 -15.88 9.02 -25.81
CA ARG A 135 -16.62 10.28 -25.64
C ARG A 135 -17.46 10.67 -26.84
N THR A 136 -17.13 10.19 -28.03
CA THR A 136 -17.83 10.50 -29.30
C THR A 136 -19.05 9.60 -29.53
N LEU A 137 -19.34 8.64 -28.68
CA LEU A 137 -20.46 7.69 -28.82
C LEU A 137 -21.59 7.89 -27.81
N ALA A 138 -21.65 9.03 -27.11
CA ALA A 138 -22.82 9.39 -26.33
C ALA A 138 -23.76 10.27 -27.15
N PRO A 139 -25.03 9.83 -27.37
CA PRO A 139 -26.03 10.61 -28.09
C PRO A 139 -26.47 11.84 -27.33
#